data_79c5fba0b35d550cbb115b33732f46e2
#
_entry.id   79c5fba0b35d550cbb115b33732f46e2
#
_cell.length_a   1.000
_cell.length_b   1.000
_cell.length_c   1.000
_cell.angle_alpha   90.00
_cell.angle_beta   90.00
_cell.angle_gamma   90.00
#
_symmetry.space_group_name_H-M   'P 1'
#
loop_
_entity.id
_entity.type
_entity.pdbx_description
1 polymer ?
#
loop_
_entity_poly.entity_id
_entity_poly.type
_entity_poly.pdbx_seq_one_letter_code
_entity_poly.pdbx_strand_id
1 'polypeptide(L)'
;MIAKYRFYAGLLCLGERVKGGVYRPCAKTIPYSQLRGALKEQFGVGLHAVGVIDSCEIGHLAITPKDRSNDGVRLPIRAMFLEEVKGKVFVADGDEFLPKEFYINMGGLRSRGFGLCHLKREDMADGEEGIDRGWLRTRIPKDLINIFEIEIIKPRYGYLFESIDVETGKYILSYFEGSKVKGPRFLIKGGGEN
;
A
#
# COMPACT_ATOMS: atom_id res chain seq x y z
N MET A 1 16.83 -7.64 -9.50
CA MET A 1 16.43 -8.75 -8.54
C MET A 1 15.36 -8.21 -7.61
N ILE A 2 14.38 -9.03 -7.20
CA ILE A 2 13.29 -8.60 -6.30
C ILE A 2 13.60 -9.06 -4.87
N ALA A 3 13.70 -8.12 -3.94
CA ALA A 3 13.85 -8.40 -2.51
C ALA A 3 12.48 -8.54 -1.85
N LYS A 4 12.29 -9.58 -1.03
CA LYS A 4 11.07 -9.83 -0.26
C LYS A 4 11.28 -9.44 1.20
N TYR A 5 10.29 -8.76 1.75
CA TYR A 5 10.23 -8.41 3.17
C TYR A 5 8.89 -8.85 3.76
N ARG A 6 8.92 -9.50 4.92
CA ARG A 6 7.75 -9.65 5.77
C ARG A 6 7.39 -8.27 6.31
N PHE A 7 6.11 -7.94 6.23
CA PHE A 7 5.55 -6.65 6.64
C PHE A 7 4.62 -6.84 7.83
N TYR A 8 4.78 -5.99 8.83
CA TYR A 8 3.89 -5.92 9.98
C TYR A 8 3.62 -4.45 10.35
N ALA A 9 2.37 -4.15 10.71
CA ALA A 9 1.99 -2.88 11.32
C ALA A 9 0.87 -3.12 12.33
N GLY A 10 1.03 -2.64 13.58
CA GLY A 10 0.00 -2.75 14.60
C GLY A 10 -1.25 -1.96 14.23
N LEU A 11 -1.07 -0.69 13.83
CA LEU A 11 -2.15 0.22 13.42
C LEU A 11 -1.76 0.90 12.11
N LEU A 12 -2.57 0.75 11.05
CA LEU A 12 -2.29 1.29 9.73
C LEU A 12 -3.52 1.97 9.11
N CYS A 13 -3.39 3.23 8.74
CA CYS A 13 -4.44 3.98 8.07
C CYS A 13 -4.02 4.34 6.63
N LEU A 14 -4.40 3.51 5.68
CA LEU A 14 -4.18 3.71 4.25
C LEU A 14 -5.37 4.47 3.66
N GLY A 15 -5.43 5.78 3.91
CA GLY A 15 -6.59 6.58 3.53
C GLY A 15 -6.88 6.55 2.03
N GLU A 16 -8.12 6.25 1.68
CA GLU A 16 -8.65 6.50 0.34
C GLU A 16 -9.21 7.93 0.28
N ARG A 17 -8.93 8.64 -0.82
CA ARG A 17 -9.51 9.97 -1.03
C ARG A 17 -10.97 9.83 -1.43
N VAL A 18 -11.86 10.12 -0.49
CA VAL A 18 -13.29 10.34 -0.76
C VAL A 18 -13.55 11.84 -0.64
N LYS A 19 -14.12 12.44 -1.70
CA LYS A 19 -14.52 13.84 -1.65
C LYS A 19 -15.74 13.99 -0.74
N GLY A 20 -15.60 14.81 0.28
CA GLY A 20 -16.69 15.31 1.13
C GLY A 20 -17.42 14.20 1.89
N GLY A 21 -17.16 14.05 3.16
CA GLY A 21 -17.89 13.10 3.98
C GLY A 21 -17.31 13.01 5.40
N VAL A 22 -18.18 12.63 6.30
CA VAL A 22 -17.84 12.34 7.70
C VAL A 22 -17.19 10.95 7.85
N TYR A 23 -17.13 10.16 6.78
CA TYR A 23 -16.51 8.84 6.77
C TYR A 23 -15.26 8.83 5.87
N ARG A 24 -14.16 8.33 6.42
CA ARG A 24 -12.88 8.15 5.72
C ARG A 24 -12.57 6.66 5.63
N PRO A 25 -12.75 6.03 4.47
CA PRO A 25 -12.41 4.63 4.26
C PRO A 25 -10.88 4.44 4.26
N CYS A 26 -10.46 3.22 4.59
CA CYS A 26 -9.09 2.76 4.49
C CYS A 26 -8.97 1.74 3.35
N ALA A 27 -7.92 1.85 2.53
CA ALA A 27 -7.61 0.84 1.53
C ALA A 27 -7.21 -0.47 2.23
N LYS A 28 -7.66 -1.59 1.68
CA LYS A 28 -7.29 -2.94 2.13
C LYS A 28 -6.08 -3.50 1.38
N THR A 29 -5.45 -2.68 0.58
CA THR A 29 -4.23 -2.99 -0.17
C THR A 29 -3.24 -1.86 0.06
N ILE A 30 -1.94 -2.14 0.04
CA ILE A 30 -0.91 -1.13 0.20
C ILE A 30 -0.78 -0.36 -1.13
N PRO A 31 -1.13 0.94 -1.20
CA PRO A 31 -0.97 1.71 -2.43
C PRO A 31 0.53 1.90 -2.75
N TYR A 32 0.90 1.64 -3.99
CA TYR A 32 2.27 1.83 -4.47
C TYR A 32 2.88 3.18 -4.08
N SER A 33 2.15 4.28 -4.30
CA SER A 33 2.65 5.63 -4.03
C SER A 33 2.94 5.88 -2.54
N GLN A 34 2.15 5.30 -1.64
CA GLN A 34 2.38 5.44 -0.19
C GLN A 34 3.62 4.66 0.25
N LEU A 35 3.80 3.43 -0.26
CA LEU A 35 4.96 2.60 0.06
C LEU A 35 6.24 3.22 -0.50
N ARG A 36 6.24 3.63 -1.78
CA ARG A 36 7.38 4.32 -2.40
C ARG A 36 7.73 5.61 -1.67
N GLY A 37 6.72 6.40 -1.28
CA GLY A 37 6.92 7.63 -0.52
C GLY A 37 7.57 7.38 0.85
N ALA A 38 7.12 6.35 1.57
CA ALA A 38 7.67 5.98 2.87
C ALA A 38 9.13 5.48 2.76
N LEU A 39 9.45 4.68 1.74
CA LEU A 39 10.83 4.25 1.47
C LEU A 39 11.72 5.44 1.10
N LYS A 40 11.23 6.35 0.26
CA LYS A 40 11.97 7.57 -0.10
C LYS A 40 12.21 8.49 1.10
N GLU A 41 11.22 8.64 1.99
CA GLU A 41 11.35 9.43 3.23
C GLU A 41 12.44 8.86 4.14
N GLN A 42 12.50 7.52 4.26
CA GLN A 42 13.44 6.83 5.16
C GLN A 42 14.86 6.72 4.60
N PHE A 43 15.01 6.43 3.30
CA PHE A 43 16.28 6.07 2.69
C PHE A 43 16.80 7.09 1.66
N GLY A 44 16.03 8.12 1.35
CA GLY A 44 16.39 9.12 0.33
C GLY A 44 16.24 8.62 -1.12
N VAL A 45 15.97 7.34 -1.35
CA VAL A 45 15.90 6.70 -2.67
C VAL A 45 14.48 6.25 -2.98
N GLY A 46 13.98 6.61 -4.17
CA GLY A 46 12.64 6.25 -4.63
C GLY A 46 12.58 4.84 -5.25
N LEU A 47 12.68 3.81 -4.43
CA LEU A 47 12.63 2.42 -4.88
C LEU A 47 11.23 2.02 -5.38
N HIS A 48 11.18 1.12 -6.36
CA HIS A 48 9.93 0.53 -6.84
C HIS A 48 9.55 -0.65 -5.94
N ALA A 49 8.43 -0.50 -5.23
CA ALA A 49 7.98 -1.50 -4.28
C ALA A 49 6.47 -1.72 -4.38
N VAL A 50 6.05 -2.95 -4.18
CA VAL A 50 4.63 -3.34 -4.09
C VAL A 50 4.38 -4.11 -2.82
N GLY A 51 3.22 -3.87 -2.19
CA GLY A 51 2.85 -4.53 -0.94
C GLY A 51 1.57 -5.34 -1.10
N VAL A 52 1.53 -6.47 -0.42
CA VAL A 52 0.38 -7.37 -0.34
C VAL A 52 0.02 -7.58 1.12
N ILE A 53 -1.24 -7.36 1.49
CA ILE A 53 -1.77 -7.67 2.82
C ILE A 53 -2.30 -9.10 2.79
N ASP A 54 -1.81 -9.93 3.69
CA ASP A 54 -2.26 -11.32 3.87
C ASP A 54 -3.39 -11.40 4.90
N SER A 55 -3.30 -10.65 6.00
CA SER A 55 -4.32 -10.58 7.04
C SER A 55 -4.32 -9.22 7.74
N CYS A 56 -5.49 -8.78 8.17
CA CYS A 56 -5.69 -7.61 9.03
C CYS A 56 -7.09 -7.66 9.66
N GLU A 57 -7.26 -6.93 10.75
CA GLU A 57 -8.56 -6.60 11.33
C GLU A 57 -8.97 -5.18 10.92
N ILE A 58 -10.26 -4.84 11.02
CA ILE A 58 -10.77 -3.52 10.65
C ILE A 58 -11.23 -2.81 11.92
N GLY A 59 -10.58 -1.69 12.20
CA GLY A 59 -10.96 -0.79 13.28
C GLY A 59 -11.61 0.49 12.78
N HIS A 60 -12.28 1.19 13.69
CA HIS A 60 -12.89 2.49 13.43
C HIS A 60 -12.58 3.47 14.56
N LEU A 61 -12.20 4.69 14.19
CA LEU A 61 -11.90 5.77 15.12
C LEU A 61 -12.78 6.98 14.80
N ALA A 62 -13.48 7.50 15.81
CA ALA A 62 -14.15 8.79 15.71
C ALA A 62 -13.15 9.90 16.04
N ILE A 63 -12.99 10.86 15.14
CA ILE A 63 -12.13 12.01 15.30
C ILE A 63 -13.02 13.25 15.29
N THR A 64 -13.00 14.03 16.37
CA THR A 64 -13.72 15.29 16.47
C THR A 64 -12.71 16.44 16.38
N PRO A 65 -12.48 17.00 15.18
CA PRO A 65 -11.55 18.10 15.02
C PRO A 65 -12.11 19.35 15.67
N LYS A 66 -11.27 20.07 16.43
CA LYS A 66 -11.62 21.42 16.93
C LYS A 66 -11.54 22.43 15.78
N ASP A 67 -12.47 23.34 15.74
CA ASP A 67 -12.38 24.52 14.89
C ASP A 67 -11.47 25.55 15.55
N ARG A 68 -10.38 25.89 14.89
CA ARG A 68 -9.39 26.85 15.42
C ARG A 68 -9.87 28.29 15.39
N SER A 69 -10.93 28.57 14.63
CA SER A 69 -11.41 29.96 14.44
C SER A 69 -12.43 30.41 15.50
N ASN A 70 -13.17 29.49 16.11
CA ASN A 70 -14.29 29.81 17.00
C ASN A 70 -14.44 28.89 18.22
N ASP A 71 -13.40 28.15 18.59
CA ASP A 71 -13.40 27.13 19.65
C ASP A 71 -14.54 26.08 19.55
N GLY A 72 -15.24 26.07 18.44
CA GLY A 72 -16.31 25.12 18.15
C GLY A 72 -15.78 23.73 17.86
N VAL A 73 -16.67 22.76 17.96
CA VAL A 73 -16.40 21.39 17.59
C VAL A 73 -16.97 21.15 16.18
N ARG A 74 -16.13 20.71 15.25
CA ARG A 74 -16.58 20.28 13.92
C ARG A 74 -17.28 18.92 14.00
N LEU A 75 -18.08 18.60 12.99
CA LEU A 75 -18.70 17.29 12.88
C LEU A 75 -17.66 16.18 13.05
N PRO A 76 -17.97 15.13 13.85
CA PRO A 76 -17.07 14.01 14.03
C PRO A 76 -16.85 13.29 12.71
N ILE A 77 -15.61 12.95 12.43
CA ILE A 77 -15.20 12.17 11.27
C ILE A 77 -14.94 10.75 11.75
N ARG A 78 -15.60 9.78 11.15
CA ARG A 78 -15.31 8.37 11.37
C ARG A 78 -14.23 7.92 10.39
N ALA A 79 -13.06 7.56 10.90
CA ALA A 79 -11.96 7.00 10.10
C ALA A 79 -11.91 5.48 10.29
N MET A 80 -11.82 4.76 9.18
CA MET A 80 -11.51 3.34 9.16
C MET A 80 -9.99 3.16 9.16
N PHE A 81 -9.49 2.15 9.82
CA PHE A 81 -8.09 1.76 9.80
C PHE A 81 -7.94 0.23 9.87
N LEU A 82 -6.73 -0.24 9.69
CA LEU A 82 -6.38 -1.66 9.77
C LEU A 82 -5.58 -1.91 11.05
N GLU A 83 -5.86 -3.02 11.71
CA GLU A 83 -5.17 -3.50 12.92
C GLU A 83 -4.46 -4.81 12.62
N GLU A 84 -3.36 -5.08 13.34
CA GLU A 84 -2.59 -6.33 13.25
C GLU A 84 -2.28 -6.72 11.79
N VAL A 85 -1.85 -5.74 11.00
CA VAL A 85 -1.63 -5.94 9.57
C VAL A 85 -0.40 -6.79 9.34
N LYS A 86 -0.58 -7.92 8.69
CA LYS A 86 0.49 -8.82 8.26
C LYS A 86 0.47 -8.96 6.76
N GLY A 87 1.66 -8.97 6.16
CA GLY A 87 1.77 -9.04 4.72
C GLY A 87 3.21 -9.15 4.24
N LYS A 88 3.40 -8.84 2.98
CA LYS A 88 4.70 -8.90 2.31
C LYS A 88 4.90 -7.66 1.46
N VAL A 89 6.14 -7.22 1.38
CA VAL A 89 6.59 -6.13 0.50
C VAL A 89 7.66 -6.68 -0.42
N PHE A 90 7.53 -6.40 -1.70
CA PHE A 90 8.47 -6.80 -2.75
C PHE A 90 9.07 -5.53 -3.35
N VAL A 91 10.39 -5.44 -3.29
CA VAL A 91 11.15 -4.25 -3.73
C VAL A 91 12.04 -4.62 -4.89
N ALA A 92 11.85 -3.97 -6.02
CA ALA A 92 12.76 -4.12 -7.15
C ALA A 92 14.11 -3.47 -6.81
N ASP A 93 15.21 -4.20 -7.07
CA ASP A 93 16.59 -3.80 -6.77
C ASP A 93 16.84 -3.41 -5.30
N GLY A 94 16.00 -3.92 -4.39
CA GLY A 94 16.08 -3.63 -2.96
C GLY A 94 17.32 -4.22 -2.26
N ASP A 95 17.97 -5.19 -2.88
CA ASP A 95 19.12 -5.90 -2.32
C ASP A 95 20.33 -5.00 -2.10
N GLU A 96 20.51 -3.99 -2.95
CA GLU A 96 21.63 -3.08 -2.91
C GLU A 96 21.44 -1.91 -1.95
N PHE A 97 20.18 -1.56 -1.63
CA PHE A 97 19.84 -0.30 -0.97
C PHE A 97 19.21 -0.45 0.41
N LEU A 98 18.61 -1.61 0.71
CA LEU A 98 17.82 -1.76 1.92
C LEU A 98 18.48 -2.70 2.94
N PRO A 99 18.43 -2.34 4.25
CA PRO A 99 18.84 -3.23 5.34
C PRO A 99 18.00 -4.51 5.38
N LYS A 100 18.51 -5.52 6.09
CA LYS A 100 17.75 -6.77 6.33
C LYS A 100 16.52 -6.56 7.22
N GLU A 101 16.54 -5.55 8.07
CA GLU A 101 15.45 -5.24 8.99
C GLU A 101 15.40 -3.72 9.24
N PHE A 102 14.21 -3.13 9.12
CA PHE A 102 14.02 -1.69 9.30
C PHE A 102 12.56 -1.33 9.56
N TYR A 103 12.35 -0.06 9.93
CA TYR A 103 11.04 0.54 10.12
C TYR A 103 10.82 1.67 9.12
N ILE A 104 9.56 1.80 8.67
CA ILE A 104 9.10 2.96 7.88
C ILE A 104 7.82 3.50 8.48
N ASN A 105 7.53 4.79 8.24
CA ASN A 105 6.26 5.40 8.58
C ASN A 105 5.40 5.56 7.32
N MET A 106 4.22 4.94 7.29
CA MET A 106 3.35 4.96 6.12
C MET A 106 1.89 5.25 6.48
N GLY A 107 1.19 5.94 5.59
CA GLY A 107 -0.22 6.22 5.76
C GLY A 107 -0.53 7.47 6.57
N GLY A 108 -1.78 7.59 7.00
CA GLY A 108 -2.32 8.72 7.76
C GLY A 108 -2.32 8.51 9.28
N LEU A 109 -2.74 9.54 10.01
CA LEU A 109 -2.88 9.54 11.49
C LEU A 109 -1.57 9.26 12.25
N ARG A 110 -0.41 9.53 11.64
CA ARG A 110 0.92 9.29 12.23
C ARG A 110 1.09 9.95 13.61
N SER A 111 0.57 11.17 13.80
CA SER A 111 0.58 11.88 15.10
C SER A 111 -0.24 11.20 16.20
N ARG A 112 -1.00 10.16 15.86
CA ARG A 112 -1.82 9.35 16.79
C ARG A 112 -1.28 7.94 16.97
N GLY A 113 -0.03 7.69 16.57
CA GLY A 113 0.63 6.39 16.72
C GLY A 113 0.34 5.39 15.61
N PHE A 114 -0.29 5.82 14.52
CA PHE A 114 -0.52 4.96 13.35
C PHE A 114 0.68 5.00 12.40
N GLY A 115 0.81 3.93 11.61
CA GLY A 115 1.66 3.90 10.43
C GLY A 115 3.10 3.47 10.67
N LEU A 116 3.50 3.09 11.88
CA LEU A 116 4.79 2.44 12.10
C LEU A 116 4.74 1.02 11.54
N CYS A 117 5.54 0.78 10.52
CA CYS A 117 5.59 -0.48 9.80
C CYS A 117 6.98 -1.10 9.96
N HIS A 118 7.02 -2.35 10.36
CA HIS A 118 8.23 -3.15 10.49
C HIS A 118 8.40 -4.04 9.26
N LEU A 119 9.58 -3.99 8.66
CA LEU A 119 9.96 -4.79 7.52
C LEU A 119 11.18 -5.63 7.88
N LYS A 120 11.07 -6.93 7.65
CA LYS A 120 12.16 -7.89 7.86
C LYS A 120 12.34 -8.74 6.63
N ARG A 121 13.57 -8.79 6.10
CA ARG A 121 13.91 -9.53 4.89
C ARG A 121 13.66 -11.01 5.08
N GLU A 122 13.10 -11.62 4.06
CA GLU A 122 12.87 -13.05 3.94
C GLU A 122 13.34 -13.54 2.58
N ASP A 123 13.77 -14.79 2.53
CA ASP A 123 14.04 -15.44 1.26
C ASP A 123 12.73 -15.70 0.50
N MET A 124 12.81 -15.69 -0.82
CA MET A 124 11.68 -16.10 -1.66
C MET A 124 11.45 -17.59 -1.44
N ALA A 125 10.20 -17.97 -1.20
CA ALA A 125 9.87 -19.38 -1.11
C ALA A 125 9.89 -20.03 -2.50
N ASP A 126 10.17 -21.34 -2.56
CA ASP A 126 10.17 -22.09 -3.79
C ASP A 126 8.85 -21.90 -4.56
N GLY A 127 8.96 -21.47 -5.81
CA GLY A 127 7.83 -21.24 -6.70
C GLY A 127 7.07 -19.92 -6.50
N GLU A 128 7.40 -19.05 -5.53
CA GLU A 128 6.79 -17.71 -5.41
C GLU A 128 7.09 -16.82 -6.63
N GLU A 129 8.25 -16.96 -7.24
CA GLU A 129 8.63 -16.23 -8.46
C GLU A 129 8.02 -16.83 -9.74
N GLY A 130 7.44 -18.02 -9.63
CA GLY A 130 6.81 -18.68 -10.79
C GLY A 130 5.67 -17.84 -11.36
N ILE A 131 5.60 -17.79 -12.70
CA ILE A 131 4.56 -17.05 -13.41
C ILE A 131 3.25 -17.86 -13.42
N ASP A 132 2.16 -17.23 -13.04
CA ASP A 132 0.83 -17.86 -13.00
C ASP A 132 -0.25 -16.88 -13.49
N ARG A 133 -1.48 -17.37 -13.65
CA ARG A 133 -2.66 -16.56 -13.98
C ARG A 133 -3.57 -16.46 -12.77
N GLY A 134 -4.08 -15.25 -12.51
CA GLY A 134 -4.99 -15.03 -11.40
C GLY A 134 -5.40 -13.58 -11.23
N TRP A 135 -5.74 -13.22 -10.00
CA TRP A 135 -6.23 -11.89 -9.65
C TRP A 135 -5.15 -11.09 -8.94
N LEU A 136 -4.86 -9.89 -9.43
CA LEU A 136 -3.89 -8.98 -8.83
C LEU A 136 -4.30 -8.65 -7.39
N ARG A 137 -3.35 -8.71 -6.45
CA ARG A 137 -3.55 -8.48 -5.01
C ARG A 137 -3.11 -7.10 -4.54
N THR A 138 -2.61 -6.26 -5.43
CA THR A 138 -2.06 -4.94 -5.11
C THR A 138 -2.52 -3.90 -6.11
N ARG A 139 -2.13 -2.63 -5.88
CA ARG A 139 -2.37 -1.51 -6.79
C ARG A 139 -1.05 -1.04 -7.35
N ILE A 140 -0.90 -1.08 -8.67
CA ILE A 140 0.34 -0.76 -9.35
C ILE A 140 0.11 0.23 -10.51
N PRO A 141 0.93 1.28 -10.66
CA PRO A 141 0.89 2.18 -11.80
C PRO A 141 1.05 1.44 -13.13
N LYS A 142 0.29 1.88 -14.13
CA LYS A 142 0.30 1.25 -15.46
C LYS A 142 1.71 1.14 -16.06
N ASP A 143 2.53 2.17 -15.87
CA ASP A 143 3.86 2.27 -16.47
C ASP A 143 4.92 1.40 -15.75
N LEU A 144 4.56 0.78 -14.61
CA LEU A 144 5.48 0.01 -13.77
C LEU A 144 5.23 -1.50 -13.78
N ILE A 145 4.26 -1.98 -14.54
CA ILE A 145 3.92 -3.41 -14.61
C ILE A 145 5.08 -4.27 -15.12
N ASN A 146 5.88 -3.71 -16.03
CA ASN A 146 7.03 -4.43 -16.61
C ASN A 146 8.13 -4.71 -15.57
N ILE A 147 8.27 -3.85 -14.56
CA ILE A 147 9.26 -4.03 -13.48
C ILE A 147 8.96 -5.30 -12.67
N PHE A 148 7.67 -5.65 -12.55
CA PHE A 148 7.20 -6.82 -11.81
C PHE A 148 6.71 -7.94 -12.72
N GLU A 149 7.07 -7.90 -14.01
CA GLU A 149 6.74 -8.94 -15.02
C GLU A 149 5.25 -9.29 -15.07
N ILE A 150 4.38 -8.27 -15.00
CA ILE A 150 2.93 -8.45 -15.02
C ILE A 150 2.39 -8.20 -16.44
N GLU A 151 1.66 -9.16 -16.97
CA GLU A 151 0.86 -9.05 -18.19
C GLU A 151 -0.63 -8.91 -17.82
N ILE A 152 -1.28 -7.89 -18.34
CA ILE A 152 -2.69 -7.62 -18.04
C ILE A 152 -3.60 -8.37 -19.01
N ILE A 153 -4.51 -9.21 -18.49
CA ILE A 153 -5.50 -9.96 -19.28
C ILE A 153 -6.84 -9.21 -19.26
N LYS A 154 -7.36 -8.83 -18.08
CA LYS A 154 -8.57 -8.03 -17.93
C LYS A 154 -8.33 -6.95 -16.88
N PRO A 155 -8.19 -5.69 -17.30
CA PRO A 155 -7.85 -4.61 -16.39
C PRO A 155 -9.02 -4.20 -15.50
N ARG A 156 -8.70 -3.81 -14.26
CA ARG A 156 -9.53 -2.99 -13.40
C ARG A 156 -8.77 -1.71 -13.11
N TYR A 157 -9.19 -0.62 -13.71
CA TYR A 157 -8.51 0.67 -13.61
C TYR A 157 -8.91 1.47 -12.38
N GLY A 158 -7.97 2.27 -11.90
CA GLY A 158 -8.18 3.32 -10.93
C GLY A 158 -7.05 4.33 -10.98
N TYR A 159 -7.13 5.35 -10.12
CA TYR A 159 -6.11 6.37 -10.03
C TYR A 159 -5.45 6.33 -8.65
N LEU A 160 -4.12 6.25 -8.62
CA LEU A 160 -3.32 6.47 -7.42
C LEU A 160 -2.91 7.94 -7.37
N PHE A 161 -2.97 8.52 -6.18
CA PHE A 161 -2.45 9.85 -5.96
C PHE A 161 -0.98 9.76 -5.55
N GLU A 162 -0.13 10.52 -6.22
CA GLU A 162 1.27 10.71 -5.88
C GLU A 162 1.50 12.20 -5.56
N SER A 163 2.01 12.47 -4.36
CA SER A 163 2.45 13.82 -4.00
C SER A 163 3.75 14.13 -4.73
N ILE A 164 3.82 15.27 -5.38
CA ILE A 164 5.03 15.79 -6.01
C ILE A 164 5.79 16.63 -5.00
N ASP A 165 5.05 17.52 -4.33
CA ASP A 165 5.53 18.39 -3.26
C ASP A 165 4.45 18.60 -2.19
N VAL A 166 4.62 19.60 -1.32
CA VAL A 166 3.69 19.89 -0.21
C VAL A 166 2.31 20.34 -0.71
N GLU A 167 2.26 21.04 -1.84
CA GLU A 167 1.05 21.66 -2.35
C GLU A 167 0.46 20.92 -3.55
N THR A 168 1.30 20.25 -4.33
CA THR A 168 0.93 19.65 -5.60
C THR A 168 1.03 18.14 -5.60
N GLY A 169 0.26 17.52 -6.47
CA GLY A 169 0.30 16.07 -6.70
C GLY A 169 -0.42 15.70 -7.98
N LYS A 170 -0.17 14.50 -8.45
CA LYS A 170 -0.76 13.97 -9.67
C LYS A 170 -1.54 12.69 -9.42
N TYR A 171 -2.52 12.43 -10.27
CA TYR A 171 -3.21 11.15 -10.35
C TYR A 171 -2.56 10.28 -11.43
N ILE A 172 -2.16 9.08 -11.03
CA ILE A 172 -1.50 8.11 -11.90
C ILE A 172 -2.49 7.00 -12.22
N LEU A 173 -2.73 6.76 -13.52
CA LEU A 173 -3.53 5.62 -13.96
C LEU A 173 -2.86 4.33 -13.54
N SER A 174 -3.62 3.47 -12.88
CA SER A 174 -3.10 2.29 -12.21
C SER A 174 -4.03 1.10 -12.40
N TYR A 175 -3.48 -0.10 -12.30
CA TYR A 175 -4.24 -1.33 -12.17
C TYR A 175 -4.50 -1.61 -10.69
N PHE A 176 -5.75 -1.96 -10.40
CA PHE A 176 -6.20 -2.21 -9.04
C PHE A 176 -6.35 -3.71 -8.79
N GLU A 177 -6.43 -4.05 -7.52
CA GLU A 177 -6.78 -5.39 -7.06
C GLU A 177 -8.04 -5.90 -7.75
N GLY A 178 -8.02 -7.18 -8.13
CA GLY A 178 -9.07 -7.80 -8.93
C GLY A 178 -8.93 -7.59 -10.44
N SER A 179 -7.82 -7.00 -10.94
CA SER A 179 -7.43 -7.15 -12.35
C SER A 179 -7.03 -8.60 -12.60
N LYS A 180 -7.50 -9.21 -13.71
CA LYS A 180 -7.02 -10.53 -14.15
C LYS A 180 -5.69 -10.35 -14.87
N VAL A 181 -4.67 -11.05 -14.39
CA VAL A 181 -3.29 -10.89 -14.85
C VAL A 181 -2.58 -12.23 -14.99
N LYS A 182 -1.47 -12.22 -15.72
CA LYS A 182 -0.44 -13.24 -15.69
C LYS A 182 0.82 -12.58 -15.13
N GLY A 183 1.47 -13.21 -14.13
CA GLY A 183 2.64 -12.62 -13.49
C GLY A 183 3.13 -13.46 -12.32
N PRO A 184 4.04 -12.94 -11.49
CA PRO A 184 4.59 -13.68 -10.37
C PRO A 184 3.54 -14.07 -9.34
N ARG A 185 3.61 -15.30 -8.84
CA ARG A 185 2.65 -15.85 -7.85
C ARG A 185 2.53 -15.00 -6.60
N PHE A 186 3.59 -14.35 -6.16
CA PHE A 186 3.56 -13.50 -4.97
C PHE A 186 2.64 -12.27 -5.11
N LEU A 187 2.30 -11.84 -6.33
CA LEU A 187 1.36 -10.73 -6.58
C LEU A 187 -0.05 -11.19 -6.93
N ILE A 188 -0.27 -12.48 -7.07
CA ILE A 188 -1.49 -13.05 -7.60
C ILE A 188 -2.21 -13.87 -6.53
N LYS A 189 -3.51 -13.74 -6.47
CA LYS A 189 -4.37 -14.71 -5.80
C LYS A 189 -4.82 -15.73 -6.85
N GLY A 190 -4.52 -17.01 -6.62
CA GLY A 190 -4.89 -18.07 -7.53
C GLY A 190 -6.38 -17.99 -7.90
N GLY A 191 -6.68 -18.05 -9.18
CA GLY A 191 -8.03 -18.26 -9.66
C GLY A 191 -8.35 -19.73 -9.47
N GLY A 192 -8.98 -20.09 -8.35
CA GLY A 192 -9.77 -21.29 -8.36
C GLY A 192 -10.81 -21.10 -9.48
N GLU A 193 -10.80 -21.98 -10.45
CA GLU A 193 -11.87 -22.08 -11.43
C GLU A 193 -13.17 -22.32 -10.64
N ASN A 194 -14.05 -21.32 -10.63
CA ASN A 194 -15.49 -21.49 -10.39
C ASN A 194 -16.19 -21.42 -11.74
#